data_ed8036c7ac32b95126d19c4f8bb69555
#
_entry.id   ed8036c7ac32b95126d19c4f8bb69555
#
_cell.length_a   1.000
_cell.length_b   1.000
_cell.length_c   1.000
_cell.angle_alpha   90.00
_cell.angle_beta   90.00
_cell.angle_gamma   90.00
#
_symmetry.space_group_name_H-M   'P 1'
#
loop_
_entity.id
_entity.type
_entity.pdbx_description
1 polymer ?
#
loop_
_entity_poly.entity_id
_entity_poly.type
_entity_poly.pdbx_seq_one_letter_code
_entity_poly.pdbx_strand_id
1 'polypeptide(L)'
;MTGSPRIAFLASPTADAQAALAQFTARHGQCAPEDADIICALGGDGFMLQTLHRHAALGKPVYGLKLGTVGFLMNHDQREGGTVPDLMARLEAAEPAVLRPLDMVVTTESGASVGSLAYNEVSLLRQTRQAAHISIELNGQVRLDELVCDGVMLATPAGSTAYNYSAQGPILPLGSSVVALTPIAAFRPRRWRGALLKADTVVRFRVLDPYKRPVSATADSHEVRDVVEVTIQESRDRTVTLLFDPEHNLEERILSEQFEA
;
A
#
# COMPACT_ATOMS: atom_id res chain seq x y z
N MET A 1 26.04 17.14 8.46
CA MET A 1 25.13 17.44 9.59
C MET A 1 25.67 16.68 10.80
N THR A 2 26.13 17.40 11.85
CA THR A 2 26.99 16.86 12.90
C THR A 2 26.23 16.52 14.21
N GLY A 3 25.08 15.90 14.09
CA GLY A 3 24.30 15.42 15.23
C GLY A 3 23.54 14.16 14.88
N SER A 4 23.25 13.28 15.84
CA SER A 4 22.36 12.13 15.67
C SER A 4 20.98 12.61 15.21
N PRO A 5 20.31 11.93 14.26
CA PRO A 5 18.98 12.30 13.78
C PRO A 5 17.96 12.24 14.92
N ARG A 6 17.02 13.17 14.93
CA ARG A 6 15.87 13.15 15.84
C ARG A 6 14.85 12.16 15.31
N ILE A 7 14.41 11.24 16.16
CA ILE A 7 13.51 10.16 15.76
C ILE A 7 12.16 10.30 16.46
N ALA A 8 11.08 10.27 15.70
CA ALA A 8 9.74 10.10 16.25
C ALA A 8 9.36 8.62 16.22
N PHE A 9 9.26 7.99 17.38
CA PHE A 9 8.82 6.60 17.48
C PHE A 9 7.30 6.55 17.58
N LEU A 10 6.68 5.78 16.70
CA LEU A 10 5.24 5.47 16.68
C LEU A 10 5.08 3.97 16.82
N ALA A 11 4.12 3.52 17.64
CA ALA A 11 3.91 2.09 17.88
C ALA A 11 2.45 1.69 17.72
N SER A 12 2.24 0.51 17.15
CA SER A 12 0.92 -0.12 17.12
C SER A 12 0.43 -0.42 18.56
N PRO A 13 -0.88 -0.63 18.78
CA PRO A 13 -1.43 -0.87 20.11
C PRO A 13 -1.07 -2.25 20.70
N THR A 14 -0.28 -3.07 20.02
CA THR A 14 0.13 -4.39 20.51
C THR A 14 1.12 -4.29 21.68
N ALA A 15 1.08 -5.25 22.60
CA ALA A 15 1.96 -5.23 23.79
C ALA A 15 3.45 -5.16 23.41
N ASP A 16 3.87 -5.93 22.39
CA ASP A 16 5.27 -5.97 21.94
C ASP A 16 5.71 -4.64 21.36
N ALA A 17 4.84 -3.97 20.57
CA ALA A 17 5.16 -2.66 20.01
C ALA A 17 5.25 -1.56 21.07
N GLN A 18 4.39 -1.61 22.09
CA GLN A 18 4.43 -0.66 23.21
C GLN A 18 5.64 -0.89 24.10
N ALA A 19 6.05 -2.14 24.34
CA ALA A 19 7.28 -2.46 25.05
C ALA A 19 8.52 -1.97 24.30
N ALA A 20 8.55 -2.18 22.97
CA ALA A 20 9.63 -1.67 22.12
C ALA A 20 9.68 -0.14 22.11
N LEU A 21 8.51 0.53 22.04
CA LEU A 21 8.42 1.98 22.12
C LEU A 21 9.08 2.51 23.39
N ALA A 22 8.76 1.93 24.55
CA ALA A 22 9.34 2.32 25.82
C ALA A 22 10.88 2.16 25.83
N GLN A 23 11.40 1.05 25.30
CA GLN A 23 12.83 0.78 25.20
C GLN A 23 13.55 1.76 24.27
N PHE A 24 13.02 1.99 23.05
CA PHE A 24 13.63 2.90 22.09
C PHE A 24 13.58 4.36 22.56
N THR A 25 12.46 4.78 23.14
CA THR A 25 12.31 6.13 23.72
C THR A 25 13.29 6.37 24.87
N ALA A 26 13.47 5.39 25.76
CA ALA A 26 14.43 5.52 26.87
C ALA A 26 15.88 5.62 26.38
N ARG A 27 16.23 4.95 25.27
CA ARG A 27 17.59 4.90 24.73
C ARG A 27 17.92 6.08 23.80
N HIS A 28 16.99 6.52 22.97
CA HIS A 28 17.22 7.47 21.88
C HIS A 28 16.48 8.79 22.04
N GLY A 29 15.64 8.92 23.08
CA GLY A 29 14.73 10.06 23.23
C GLY A 29 13.48 9.91 22.37
N GLN A 30 12.62 10.92 22.42
CA GLN A 30 11.37 11.00 21.66
C GLN A 30 11.13 12.45 21.25
N CYS A 31 10.58 12.64 20.04
CA CYS A 31 10.09 13.94 19.59
C CYS A 31 8.74 13.78 18.86
N ALA A 32 8.06 14.89 18.59
CA ALA A 32 6.88 14.86 17.75
C ALA A 32 7.25 14.57 16.29
N PRO A 33 6.37 13.92 15.49
CA PRO A 33 6.65 13.62 14.09
C PRO A 33 7.02 14.84 13.24
N GLU A 34 6.45 16.01 13.58
CA GLU A 34 6.73 17.30 12.93
C GLU A 34 8.18 17.75 13.14
N ASP A 35 8.74 17.45 14.31
CA ASP A 35 10.09 17.85 14.72
C ASP A 35 11.15 16.82 14.38
N ALA A 36 10.75 15.63 13.92
CA ALA A 36 11.64 14.52 13.62
C ALA A 36 12.36 14.70 12.29
N ASP A 37 13.53 14.09 12.20
CA ASP A 37 14.25 13.89 10.94
C ASP A 37 13.82 12.56 10.28
N ILE A 38 13.46 11.57 11.12
CA ILE A 38 12.97 10.23 10.71
C ILE A 38 11.78 9.83 11.57
N ILE A 39 10.76 9.24 10.97
CA ILE A 39 9.66 8.58 11.70
C ILE A 39 9.96 7.08 11.76
N CYS A 40 10.00 6.51 12.97
CA CYS A 40 10.20 5.08 13.17
C CYS A 40 8.86 4.43 13.56
N ALA A 41 8.31 3.58 12.69
CA ALA A 41 7.05 2.87 12.91
C ALA A 41 7.32 1.47 13.48
N LEU A 42 6.79 1.18 14.68
CA LEU A 42 6.93 -0.10 15.38
C LEU A 42 5.64 -0.90 15.26
N GLY A 43 5.67 -2.00 14.48
CA GLY A 43 4.44 -2.78 14.26
C GLY A 43 4.53 -3.71 13.06
N GLY A 44 3.47 -3.80 12.28
CA GLY A 44 3.37 -4.53 11.01
C GLY A 44 2.95 -3.62 9.87
N ASP A 45 2.77 -4.18 8.65
CA ASP A 45 2.43 -3.43 7.43
C ASP A 45 1.17 -2.56 7.57
N GLY A 46 0.13 -3.08 8.24
CA GLY A 46 -1.08 -2.29 8.48
C GLY A 46 -0.83 -1.04 9.31
N PHE A 47 0.09 -1.10 10.29
CA PHE A 47 0.49 0.08 11.07
C PHE A 47 1.40 1.01 10.26
N MET A 48 2.25 0.47 9.40
CA MET A 48 3.02 1.27 8.44
C MET A 48 2.08 2.07 7.55
N LEU A 49 1.09 1.45 6.92
CA LEU A 49 0.11 2.15 6.08
C LEU A 49 -0.62 3.26 6.84
N GLN A 50 -1.06 3.00 8.09
CA GLN A 50 -1.66 4.03 8.94
C GLN A 50 -0.69 5.19 9.21
N THR A 51 0.59 4.89 9.43
CA THR A 51 1.65 5.89 9.64
C THR A 51 1.83 6.74 8.39
N LEU A 52 1.89 6.12 7.21
CA LEU A 52 2.00 6.82 5.93
C LEU A 52 0.80 7.73 5.69
N HIS A 53 -0.43 7.22 5.82
CA HIS A 53 -1.64 8.02 5.64
C HIS A 53 -1.69 9.24 6.58
N ARG A 54 -1.22 9.09 7.80
CA ARG A 54 -1.27 10.16 8.81
C ARG A 54 -0.17 11.20 8.66
N HIS A 55 1.05 10.76 8.25
CA HIS A 55 2.24 11.59 8.36
C HIS A 55 2.95 11.87 7.04
N ALA A 56 2.48 11.33 5.89
CA ALA A 56 3.11 11.56 4.59
C ALA A 56 3.28 13.04 4.22
N ALA A 57 2.32 13.90 4.64
CA ALA A 57 2.36 15.33 4.38
C ALA A 57 3.59 16.04 5.03
N LEU A 58 4.21 15.41 6.03
CA LEU A 58 5.41 15.94 6.67
C LEU A 58 6.67 15.78 5.78
N GLY A 59 6.62 14.94 4.73
CA GLY A 59 7.76 14.67 3.85
C GLY A 59 8.95 14.02 4.54
N LYS A 60 8.75 13.40 5.71
CA LYS A 60 9.80 12.74 6.47
C LYS A 60 9.96 11.29 6.01
N PRO A 61 11.20 10.77 5.92
CA PRO A 61 11.42 9.35 5.68
C PRO A 61 10.88 8.51 6.84
N VAL A 62 10.35 7.34 6.51
CA VAL A 62 9.76 6.40 7.48
C VAL A 62 10.58 5.13 7.51
N TYR A 63 11.01 4.72 8.68
CA TYR A 63 11.70 3.46 8.94
C TYR A 63 10.78 2.54 9.72
N GLY A 64 10.41 1.41 9.17
CA GLY A 64 9.55 0.44 9.84
C GLY A 64 10.35 -0.63 10.54
N LEU A 65 10.06 -0.89 11.82
CA LEU A 65 10.57 -2.06 12.55
C LEU A 65 9.42 -3.03 12.82
N LYS A 66 9.58 -4.24 12.32
CA LYS A 66 8.62 -5.29 12.47
C LYS A 66 8.74 -5.93 13.85
N LEU A 67 7.59 -6.06 14.50
CA LEU A 67 7.44 -6.78 15.77
C LEU A 67 6.35 -7.86 15.56
N GLY A 68 6.76 -9.10 15.29
CA GLY A 68 5.86 -10.23 14.99
C GLY A 68 6.10 -10.86 13.60
N THR A 69 5.10 -11.63 13.09
CA THR A 69 5.18 -12.35 11.81
C THR A 69 5.13 -11.44 10.58
N VAL A 70 5.51 -11.93 9.43
CA VAL A 70 5.82 -11.31 8.13
C VAL A 70 5.18 -9.95 7.77
N GLY A 71 5.93 -9.07 7.13
CA GLY A 71 5.50 -7.81 6.52
C GLY A 71 6.48 -7.36 5.45
N PHE A 72 5.99 -6.77 4.34
CA PHE A 72 6.80 -6.35 3.21
C PHE A 72 7.34 -4.92 3.35
N LEU A 73 6.63 -4.05 4.07
CA LEU A 73 7.00 -2.64 4.24
C LEU A 73 7.85 -2.37 5.48
N MET A 74 8.23 -3.41 6.23
CA MET A 74 8.93 -3.30 7.50
C MET A 74 10.31 -3.94 7.43
N ASN A 75 11.27 -3.43 8.18
CA ASN A 75 12.56 -4.08 8.42
C ASN A 75 12.42 -5.14 9.51
N HIS A 76 13.21 -6.21 9.44
CA HIS A 76 13.18 -7.24 10.46
C HIS A 76 13.84 -6.76 11.75
N ASP A 77 13.25 -7.09 12.89
CA ASP A 77 13.92 -7.00 14.18
C ASP A 77 14.86 -8.22 14.29
N GLN A 78 16.12 -8.02 13.92
CA GLN A 78 17.14 -9.08 14.00
C GLN A 78 17.52 -9.31 15.46
N ARG A 79 16.69 -10.06 16.18
CA ARG A 79 17.03 -10.55 17.52
C ARG A 79 17.68 -11.94 17.49
N GLU A 80 18.57 -12.20 16.57
CA GLU A 80 19.45 -13.35 16.70
C GLU A 80 20.46 -13.12 17.82
N GLY A 81 20.31 -13.85 18.92
CA GLY A 81 21.24 -13.80 20.05
C GLY A 81 20.98 -12.72 21.11
N GLY A 82 19.84 -12.02 21.08
CA GLY A 82 19.42 -11.12 22.18
C GLY A 82 20.03 -9.72 22.17
N THR A 83 20.86 -9.39 21.19
CA THR A 83 21.42 -8.03 21.03
C THR A 83 20.69 -7.35 19.88
N VAL A 84 19.92 -6.31 20.17
CA VAL A 84 19.33 -5.44 19.14
C VAL A 84 20.49 -4.74 18.42
N PRO A 85 20.65 -4.90 17.09
CA PRO A 85 21.62 -4.09 16.35
C PRO A 85 21.39 -2.61 16.64
N ASP A 86 22.46 -1.83 16.64
CA ASP A 86 22.34 -0.40 16.93
C ASP A 86 21.44 0.26 15.90
N LEU A 87 20.26 0.74 16.33
CA LEU A 87 19.29 1.42 15.47
C LEU A 87 19.94 2.56 14.67
N MET A 88 20.87 3.28 15.30
CA MET A 88 21.53 4.40 14.64
C MET A 88 22.41 3.96 13.48
N ALA A 89 23.16 2.86 13.65
CA ALA A 89 23.96 2.28 12.57
C ALA A 89 23.09 1.75 11.44
N ARG A 90 21.93 1.16 11.75
CA ARG A 90 20.94 0.71 10.74
C ARG A 90 20.37 1.90 9.96
N LEU A 91 19.98 2.98 10.64
CA LEU A 91 19.46 4.18 10.00
C LEU A 91 20.49 4.88 9.10
N GLU A 92 21.77 4.88 9.51
CA GLU A 92 22.86 5.42 8.68
C GLU A 92 23.13 4.59 7.42
N ALA A 93 22.96 3.28 7.50
CA ALA A 93 23.15 2.36 6.38
C ALA A 93 21.89 2.18 5.52
N ALA A 94 20.72 2.65 5.99
CA ALA A 94 19.45 2.38 5.35
C ALA A 94 19.34 2.99 3.94
N GLU A 95 18.81 2.20 3.01
CA GLU A 95 18.58 2.58 1.62
C GLU A 95 17.15 3.14 1.45
N PRO A 96 17.00 4.28 0.75
CA PRO A 96 15.68 4.87 0.54
C PRO A 96 14.96 4.22 -0.64
N ALA A 97 13.68 3.87 -0.43
CA ALA A 97 12.75 3.49 -1.47
C ALA A 97 11.60 4.52 -1.54
N VAL A 98 11.39 5.09 -2.72
CA VAL A 98 10.35 6.10 -2.94
C VAL A 98 9.08 5.41 -3.44
N LEU A 99 7.99 5.56 -2.68
CA LEU A 99 6.66 5.08 -3.08
C LEU A 99 5.80 6.23 -3.58
N ARG A 100 5.00 5.96 -4.61
CA ARG A 100 3.96 6.85 -5.12
C ARG A 100 2.60 6.21 -4.86
N PRO A 101 1.69 6.88 -4.15
CA PRO A 101 0.35 6.35 -3.93
C PRO A 101 -0.50 6.46 -5.21
N LEU A 102 -1.59 5.72 -5.24
CA LEU A 102 -2.68 5.94 -6.19
C LEU A 102 -3.62 7.01 -5.64
N ASP A 103 -3.97 8.00 -6.48
CA ASP A 103 -5.09 8.90 -6.25
C ASP A 103 -6.37 8.21 -6.72
N MET A 104 -7.34 8.03 -5.82
CA MET A 104 -8.67 7.51 -6.11
C MET A 104 -9.70 8.63 -6.03
N VAL A 105 -10.53 8.77 -7.04
CA VAL A 105 -11.73 9.63 -7.02
C VAL A 105 -12.94 8.77 -7.33
N VAL A 106 -13.88 8.71 -6.39
CA VAL A 106 -15.12 7.93 -6.49
C VAL A 106 -16.30 8.86 -6.72
N THR A 107 -17.19 8.49 -7.64
CA THR A 107 -18.53 9.06 -7.76
C THR A 107 -19.54 8.02 -7.26
N THR A 108 -20.39 8.39 -6.30
CA THR A 108 -21.43 7.52 -5.74
C THR A 108 -22.77 7.71 -6.45
N GLU A 109 -23.75 6.83 -6.19
CA GLU A 109 -25.13 6.94 -6.70
C GLU A 109 -25.81 8.26 -6.27
N SER A 110 -25.46 8.80 -5.11
CA SER A 110 -25.97 10.09 -4.65
C SER A 110 -25.38 11.29 -5.40
N GLY A 111 -24.40 11.06 -6.27
CA GLY A 111 -23.64 12.11 -6.96
C GLY A 111 -22.52 12.72 -6.11
N ALA A 112 -22.27 12.21 -4.91
CA ALA A 112 -21.13 12.65 -4.10
C ALA A 112 -19.81 12.23 -4.73
N SER A 113 -18.80 13.10 -4.61
CA SER A 113 -17.41 12.80 -5.03
C SER A 113 -16.54 12.67 -3.80
N VAL A 114 -15.82 11.55 -3.69
CA VAL A 114 -14.93 11.23 -2.57
C VAL A 114 -13.54 10.94 -3.10
N GLY A 115 -12.54 11.66 -2.61
CA GLY A 115 -11.12 11.42 -2.92
C GLY A 115 -10.42 10.66 -1.81
N SER A 116 -9.51 9.74 -2.15
CA SER A 116 -8.65 9.03 -1.20
C SER A 116 -7.33 8.64 -1.86
N LEU A 117 -6.36 8.23 -1.03
CA LEU A 117 -5.07 7.72 -1.46
C LEU A 117 -4.95 6.23 -1.12
N ALA A 118 -4.21 5.48 -1.94
CA ALA A 118 -3.80 4.12 -1.63
C ALA A 118 -2.30 3.95 -1.87
N TYR A 119 -1.59 3.45 -0.88
CA TYR A 119 -0.18 3.05 -1.01
C TYR A 119 -0.06 1.62 -1.52
N ASN A 120 -1.00 0.74 -1.19
CA ASN A 120 -1.06 -0.62 -1.72
C ASN A 120 -1.93 -0.69 -2.97
N GLU A 121 -3.26 -0.63 -2.80
CA GLU A 121 -4.18 -0.81 -3.92
C GLU A 121 -5.50 -0.05 -3.73
N VAL A 122 -6.15 0.20 -4.86
CA VAL A 122 -7.57 0.54 -4.93
C VAL A 122 -8.32 -0.68 -5.45
N SER A 123 -9.24 -1.22 -4.66
CA SER A 123 -10.06 -2.37 -5.01
C SER A 123 -11.54 -2.04 -5.08
N LEU A 124 -12.25 -2.59 -6.06
CA LEU A 124 -13.70 -2.58 -6.15
C LEU A 124 -14.21 -3.97 -5.82
N LEU A 125 -15.20 -4.08 -4.93
CA LEU A 125 -15.81 -5.33 -4.53
C LEU A 125 -17.34 -5.23 -4.55
N ARG A 126 -18.00 -6.31 -5.02
CA ARG A 126 -19.47 -6.41 -4.94
C ARG A 126 -19.94 -6.39 -3.49
N GLN A 127 -21.00 -5.65 -3.22
CA GLN A 127 -21.60 -5.57 -1.88
C GLN A 127 -22.63 -6.68 -1.61
N THR A 128 -23.07 -7.38 -2.64
CA THR A 128 -24.11 -8.42 -2.55
C THR A 128 -23.62 -9.76 -3.11
N ARG A 129 -24.49 -10.76 -3.11
CA ARG A 129 -24.19 -12.08 -3.70
C ARG A 129 -24.19 -12.06 -5.24
N GLN A 130 -24.70 -11.02 -5.86
CA GLN A 130 -24.68 -10.88 -7.33
C GLN A 130 -23.27 -10.44 -7.76
N ALA A 131 -22.80 -11.00 -8.90
CA ALA A 131 -21.54 -10.57 -9.48
C ALA A 131 -21.56 -9.09 -9.84
N ALA A 132 -20.45 -8.41 -9.67
CA ALA A 132 -20.25 -7.07 -10.20
C ALA A 132 -20.12 -7.11 -11.72
N HIS A 133 -20.64 -6.08 -12.38
CA HIS A 133 -20.45 -5.83 -13.80
C HIS A 133 -19.73 -4.49 -13.94
N ILE A 134 -18.52 -4.51 -14.45
CA ILE A 134 -17.64 -3.34 -14.45
C ILE A 134 -17.07 -3.13 -15.85
N SER A 135 -17.22 -1.93 -16.40
CA SER A 135 -16.51 -1.49 -17.59
C SER A 135 -15.17 -0.90 -17.21
N ILE A 136 -14.14 -1.18 -18.01
CA ILE A 136 -12.77 -0.71 -17.78
C ILE A 136 -12.33 0.19 -18.92
N GLU A 137 -11.99 1.43 -18.57
CA GLU A 137 -11.46 2.43 -19.48
C GLU A 137 -10.02 2.78 -19.09
N LEU A 138 -9.14 2.85 -20.08
CA LEU A 138 -7.74 3.26 -19.91
C LEU A 138 -7.47 4.48 -20.80
N ASN A 139 -7.03 5.59 -20.19
CA ASN A 139 -6.71 6.85 -20.88
C ASN A 139 -7.85 7.33 -21.81
N GLY A 140 -9.11 7.26 -21.34
CA GLY A 140 -10.28 7.69 -22.09
C GLY A 140 -10.79 6.70 -23.16
N GLN A 141 -10.20 5.51 -23.24
CA GLN A 141 -10.63 4.47 -24.18
C GLN A 141 -11.14 3.24 -23.42
N VAL A 142 -12.37 2.83 -23.68
CA VAL A 142 -12.92 1.58 -23.16
C VAL A 142 -12.11 0.41 -23.73
N ARG A 143 -11.50 -0.37 -22.85
CA ARG A 143 -10.70 -1.56 -23.19
C ARG A 143 -11.43 -2.86 -22.91
N LEU A 144 -12.35 -2.81 -21.97
CA LEU A 144 -13.21 -3.94 -21.65
C LEU A 144 -14.62 -3.39 -21.35
N ASP A 145 -15.56 -3.71 -22.23
CA ASP A 145 -16.93 -3.22 -22.12
C ASP A 145 -17.62 -3.76 -20.86
N GLU A 146 -17.37 -5.03 -20.53
CA GLU A 146 -17.95 -5.66 -19.35
C GLU A 146 -17.01 -6.72 -18.76
N LEU A 147 -16.63 -6.54 -17.51
CA LEU A 147 -16.04 -7.54 -16.64
C LEU A 147 -17.08 -8.02 -15.65
N VAL A 148 -17.42 -9.32 -15.70
CA VAL A 148 -18.29 -9.98 -14.70
C VAL A 148 -17.39 -10.69 -13.69
N CYS A 149 -17.42 -10.25 -12.42
CA CYS A 149 -16.46 -10.66 -11.41
C CYS A 149 -17.00 -10.48 -9.99
N ASP A 150 -16.21 -10.85 -8.99
CA ASP A 150 -16.44 -10.42 -7.61
C ASP A 150 -15.88 -9.01 -7.37
N GLY A 151 -14.87 -8.62 -8.14
CA GLY A 151 -14.25 -7.32 -8.06
C GLY A 151 -13.08 -7.14 -9.04
N VAL A 152 -12.42 -6.01 -8.94
CA VAL A 152 -11.22 -5.65 -9.70
C VAL A 152 -10.38 -4.69 -8.87
N MET A 153 -9.08 -4.74 -9.02
CA MET A 153 -8.19 -3.82 -8.33
C MET A 153 -7.10 -3.26 -9.22
N LEU A 154 -6.58 -2.10 -8.82
CA LEU A 154 -5.34 -1.53 -9.34
C LEU A 154 -4.35 -1.45 -8.18
N ALA A 155 -3.22 -2.14 -8.28
CA ALA A 155 -2.19 -2.21 -7.25
C ALA A 155 -0.91 -1.50 -7.69
N THR A 156 -0.27 -0.81 -6.74
CA THR A 156 1.08 -0.27 -6.85
C THR A 156 2.11 -1.40 -6.79
N PRO A 157 3.39 -1.14 -7.10
CA PRO A 157 4.46 -2.10 -6.82
C PRO A 157 4.50 -2.52 -5.34
N ALA A 158 4.31 -1.60 -4.39
CA ALA A 158 4.29 -1.90 -2.95
C ALA A 158 3.10 -2.80 -2.57
N GLY A 159 1.92 -2.56 -3.15
CA GLY A 159 0.71 -3.35 -2.92
C GLY A 159 0.67 -4.66 -3.69
N SER A 160 1.61 -4.89 -4.61
CA SER A 160 1.61 -6.09 -5.44
C SER A 160 1.76 -7.39 -4.63
N THR A 161 2.36 -7.32 -3.46
CA THR A 161 2.54 -8.42 -2.49
C THR A 161 1.42 -8.52 -1.46
N ALA A 162 0.45 -7.57 -1.45
CA ALA A 162 -0.68 -7.52 -0.54
C ALA A 162 -1.93 -8.24 -1.12
N TYR A 163 -3.06 -7.58 -1.18
CA TYR A 163 -4.29 -8.18 -1.70
C TYR A 163 -4.17 -8.60 -3.17
N ASN A 164 -3.39 -7.87 -3.95
CA ASN A 164 -3.10 -8.23 -5.34
C ASN A 164 -2.53 -9.66 -5.46
N TYR A 165 -1.59 -10.03 -4.58
CA TYR A 165 -1.01 -11.38 -4.56
C TYR A 165 -2.07 -12.45 -4.21
N SER A 166 -2.90 -12.19 -3.21
CA SER A 166 -4.02 -13.07 -2.85
C SER A 166 -5.04 -13.24 -4.00
N ALA A 167 -5.20 -12.22 -4.84
CA ALA A 167 -6.02 -12.28 -6.05
C ALA A 167 -5.27 -12.88 -7.26
N GLN A 168 -4.08 -13.47 -7.05
CA GLN A 168 -3.21 -14.04 -8.08
C GLN A 168 -2.72 -13.03 -9.11
N GLY A 169 -2.60 -11.77 -8.71
CA GLY A 169 -1.94 -10.74 -9.50
C GLY A 169 -0.42 -10.90 -9.48
N PRO A 170 0.28 -10.30 -10.44
CA PRO A 170 1.74 -10.36 -10.52
C PRO A 170 2.38 -9.56 -9.38
N ILE A 171 3.52 -10.03 -8.88
CA ILE A 171 4.39 -9.25 -8.01
C ILE A 171 5.21 -8.29 -8.88
N LEU A 172 5.29 -7.03 -8.45
CA LEU A 172 6.01 -5.98 -9.17
C LEU A 172 7.23 -5.53 -8.36
N PRO A 173 8.41 -5.38 -8.99
CA PRO A 173 9.56 -4.80 -8.32
C PRO A 173 9.26 -3.38 -7.82
N LEU A 174 9.70 -3.04 -6.61
CA LEU A 174 9.64 -1.65 -6.14
C LEU A 174 10.45 -0.73 -7.06
N GLY A 175 9.95 0.48 -7.23
CA GLY A 175 10.57 1.44 -8.15
C GLY A 175 10.28 1.19 -9.63
N SER A 176 9.57 0.10 -9.98
CA SER A 176 9.11 -0.09 -11.35
C SER A 176 8.02 0.92 -11.71
N SER A 177 8.02 1.41 -12.95
CA SER A 177 7.03 2.38 -13.45
C SER A 177 5.80 1.67 -14.03
N VAL A 178 5.27 0.66 -13.30
CA VAL A 178 4.09 -0.11 -13.70
C VAL A 178 3.14 -0.31 -12.52
N VAL A 179 1.87 -0.52 -12.82
CA VAL A 179 0.82 -0.89 -11.87
C VAL A 179 0.11 -2.15 -12.34
N ALA A 180 -0.39 -2.97 -11.43
CA ALA A 180 -1.10 -4.20 -11.75
C ALA A 180 -2.60 -3.97 -11.72
N LEU A 181 -3.26 -4.24 -12.85
CA LEU A 181 -4.72 -4.30 -12.96
C LEU A 181 -5.13 -5.77 -12.83
N THR A 182 -5.74 -6.15 -11.72
CA THR A 182 -6.02 -7.54 -11.37
C THR A 182 -7.52 -7.75 -11.12
N PRO A 183 -8.19 -8.69 -11.81
CA PRO A 183 -9.57 -9.07 -11.52
C PRO A 183 -9.62 -9.99 -10.29
N ILE A 184 -10.74 -9.91 -9.57
CA ILE A 184 -11.04 -10.79 -8.43
C ILE A 184 -12.15 -11.75 -8.87
N ALA A 185 -11.86 -13.04 -8.92
CA ALA A 185 -12.78 -14.10 -9.33
C ALA A 185 -13.53 -13.79 -10.65
N ALA A 186 -12.80 -13.45 -11.72
CA ALA A 186 -13.39 -13.12 -13.01
C ALA A 186 -14.19 -14.30 -13.61
N PHE A 187 -15.47 -14.07 -13.90
CA PHE A 187 -16.34 -15.03 -14.56
C PHE A 187 -16.38 -14.82 -16.08
N ARG A 188 -16.39 -13.56 -16.54
CA ARG A 188 -16.30 -13.14 -17.95
C ARG A 188 -15.48 -11.86 -18.06
N PRO A 189 -14.57 -11.73 -19.07
CA PRO A 189 -14.12 -12.78 -19.98
C PRO A 189 -13.39 -13.90 -19.22
N ARG A 190 -13.65 -15.14 -19.63
CA ARG A 190 -12.95 -16.30 -19.03
C ARG A 190 -11.45 -16.21 -19.30
N ARG A 191 -10.62 -16.53 -18.30
CA ARG A 191 -9.15 -16.55 -18.39
C ARG A 191 -8.50 -15.17 -18.53
N TRP A 192 -9.25 -14.07 -18.45
CA TRP A 192 -8.61 -12.77 -18.35
C TRP A 192 -7.94 -12.64 -16.98
N ARG A 193 -6.63 -12.41 -17.01
CA ARG A 193 -5.79 -12.38 -15.82
C ARG A 193 -5.48 -10.96 -15.36
N GLY A 194 -6.01 -9.95 -16.03
CA GLY A 194 -5.65 -8.55 -15.81
C GLY A 194 -4.60 -8.08 -16.80
N ALA A 195 -3.94 -6.99 -16.45
CA ALA A 195 -2.92 -6.36 -17.30
C ALA A 195 -1.89 -5.62 -16.44
N LEU A 196 -0.66 -5.54 -16.94
CA LEU A 196 0.33 -4.59 -16.47
C LEU A 196 0.15 -3.28 -17.24
N LEU A 197 0.05 -2.19 -16.51
CA LEU A 197 -0.14 -0.86 -17.09
C LEU A 197 1.05 0.03 -16.72
N LYS A 198 1.35 1.03 -17.54
CA LYS A 198 2.28 2.07 -17.14
C LYS A 198 1.71 2.84 -15.94
N ALA A 199 2.56 3.26 -15.03
CA ALA A 199 2.15 3.96 -13.82
C ALA A 199 1.37 5.26 -14.10
N ASP A 200 1.65 5.94 -15.22
CA ASP A 200 0.96 7.16 -15.65
C ASP A 200 -0.42 6.91 -16.30
N THR A 201 -0.86 5.65 -16.39
CA THR A 201 -2.16 5.31 -16.98
C THR A 201 -3.31 5.76 -16.06
N VAL A 202 -4.23 6.54 -16.60
CA VAL A 202 -5.51 6.83 -15.94
C VAL A 202 -6.45 5.65 -16.15
N VAL A 203 -6.83 4.99 -15.05
CA VAL A 203 -7.76 3.86 -15.04
C VAL A 203 -9.11 4.34 -14.55
N ARG A 204 -10.17 4.03 -15.31
CA ARG A 204 -11.53 4.31 -14.89
C ARG A 204 -12.34 3.02 -14.86
N PHE A 205 -12.96 2.75 -13.73
CA PHE A 205 -13.93 1.69 -13.55
C PHE A 205 -15.32 2.30 -13.49
N ARG A 206 -16.22 1.81 -14.36
CA ARG A 206 -17.64 2.20 -14.32
C ARG A 206 -18.46 0.98 -13.96
N VAL A 207 -19.26 1.09 -12.90
CA VAL A 207 -20.16 0.03 -12.45
C VAL A 207 -21.39 0.03 -13.35
N LEU A 208 -21.65 -1.13 -13.96
CA LEU A 208 -22.82 -1.33 -14.80
C LEU A 208 -23.97 -1.82 -13.91
N ASP A 209 -25.16 -1.20 -14.06
CA ASP A 209 -26.33 -1.46 -13.21
C ASP A 209 -26.08 -1.31 -11.70
N PRO A 210 -25.50 -0.19 -11.20
CA PRO A 210 -25.06 -0.04 -9.83
C PRO A 210 -26.18 -0.30 -8.82
N TYR A 211 -27.41 0.15 -9.12
CA TYR A 211 -28.56 -0.08 -8.27
C TYR A 211 -28.88 -1.56 -8.05
N LYS A 212 -28.73 -2.39 -9.07
CA LYS A 212 -28.95 -3.85 -8.98
C LYS A 212 -27.74 -4.60 -8.47
N ARG A 213 -26.54 -4.08 -8.72
CA ARG A 213 -25.25 -4.72 -8.47
C ARG A 213 -24.32 -3.75 -7.75
N PRO A 214 -24.65 -3.35 -6.53
CA PRO A 214 -23.89 -2.36 -5.81
C PRO A 214 -22.47 -2.84 -5.56
N VAL A 215 -21.52 -1.91 -5.69
CA VAL A 215 -20.09 -2.11 -5.55
C VAL A 215 -19.54 -1.09 -4.54
N SER A 216 -18.61 -1.51 -3.70
CA SER A 216 -17.79 -0.60 -2.90
C SER A 216 -16.40 -0.46 -3.52
N ALA A 217 -15.78 0.69 -3.33
CA ALA A 217 -14.39 0.95 -3.65
C ALA A 217 -13.60 1.20 -2.37
N THR A 218 -12.43 0.61 -2.26
CA THR A 218 -11.57 0.73 -1.08
C THR A 218 -10.17 1.16 -1.50
N ALA A 219 -9.68 2.25 -0.92
CA ALA A 219 -8.28 2.68 -1.02
C ALA A 219 -7.56 2.31 0.29
N ASP A 220 -6.70 1.30 0.25
CA ASP A 220 -6.09 0.65 1.42
C ASP A 220 -7.16 0.24 2.48
N SER A 221 -7.48 1.12 3.42
CA SER A 221 -8.49 0.89 4.47
C SER A 221 -9.73 1.79 4.37
N HIS A 222 -9.77 2.73 3.43
CA HIS A 222 -10.87 3.69 3.29
C HIS A 222 -11.90 3.19 2.28
N GLU A 223 -13.03 2.66 2.77
CA GLU A 223 -14.14 2.17 1.95
C GLU A 223 -15.14 3.28 1.61
N VAL A 224 -15.55 3.33 0.34
CA VAL A 224 -16.69 4.13 -0.17
C VAL A 224 -17.70 3.16 -0.79
N ARG A 225 -18.97 3.27 -0.40
CA ARG A 225 -20.05 2.38 -0.84
C ARG A 225 -20.90 3.01 -1.95
N ASP A 226 -21.69 2.16 -2.62
CA ASP A 226 -22.67 2.56 -3.63
C ASP A 226 -22.05 3.36 -4.77
N VAL A 227 -20.98 2.78 -5.31
CA VAL A 227 -20.09 3.40 -6.30
C VAL A 227 -20.68 3.26 -7.71
N VAL A 228 -20.67 4.36 -8.46
CA VAL A 228 -21.01 4.40 -9.89
C VAL A 228 -19.76 4.41 -10.75
N GLU A 229 -18.78 5.20 -10.37
CA GLU A 229 -17.54 5.36 -11.14
C GLU A 229 -16.36 5.60 -10.20
N VAL A 230 -15.21 5.02 -10.54
CA VAL A 230 -13.93 5.26 -9.86
C VAL A 230 -12.89 5.62 -10.89
N THR A 231 -12.22 6.74 -10.70
CA THR A 231 -11.03 7.11 -11.47
C THR A 231 -9.80 6.97 -10.60
N ILE A 232 -8.76 6.30 -11.11
CA ILE A 232 -7.53 5.99 -10.40
C ILE A 232 -6.35 6.37 -11.28
N GLN A 233 -5.33 7.00 -10.68
CA GLN A 233 -4.03 7.26 -11.32
C GLN A 233 -2.95 7.30 -10.26
N GLU A 234 -1.69 7.02 -10.63
CA GLU A 234 -0.56 7.27 -9.73
C GLU A 234 -0.45 8.77 -9.45
N SER A 235 -0.24 9.13 -8.19
CA SER A 235 -0.10 10.52 -7.78
C SER A 235 1.18 11.14 -8.37
N ARG A 236 1.05 12.33 -8.95
CA ARG A 236 2.17 13.05 -9.55
C ARG A 236 2.97 13.84 -8.52
N ASP A 237 2.28 14.33 -7.50
CA ASP A 237 2.81 15.32 -6.57
C ASP A 237 3.11 14.74 -5.18
N ARG A 238 2.70 13.49 -4.92
CA ARG A 238 2.83 12.87 -3.61
C ARG A 238 3.78 11.69 -3.67
N THR A 239 4.75 11.71 -2.77
CA THR A 239 5.69 10.62 -2.58
C THR A 239 5.90 10.40 -1.10
N VAL A 240 6.23 9.18 -0.72
CA VAL A 240 6.76 8.86 0.61
C VAL A 240 8.06 8.10 0.44
N THR A 241 9.00 8.31 1.36
CA THR A 241 10.27 7.59 1.38
C THR A 241 10.25 6.59 2.52
N LEU A 242 10.38 5.31 2.20
CA LEU A 242 10.66 4.26 3.16
C LEU A 242 12.16 4.01 3.24
N LEU A 243 12.66 3.70 4.43
CA LEU A 243 14.05 3.32 4.64
C LEU A 243 14.13 1.82 4.92
N PHE A 244 14.95 1.12 4.15
CA PHE A 244 15.17 -0.32 4.28
C PHE A 244 16.63 -0.63 4.63
N ASP A 245 16.84 -1.65 5.44
CA ASP A 245 18.18 -2.18 5.71
C ASP A 245 18.77 -2.79 4.44
N PRO A 246 20.06 -2.60 4.15
CA PRO A 246 20.71 -3.10 2.94
C PRO A 246 20.60 -4.63 2.77
N GLU A 247 20.67 -5.38 3.89
CA GLU A 247 20.59 -6.84 3.92
C GLU A 247 19.17 -7.37 3.72
N HIS A 248 18.18 -6.48 3.81
CA HIS A 248 16.77 -6.79 3.65
C HIS A 248 16.19 -6.01 2.47
N ASN A 249 16.99 -5.91 1.42
CA ASN A 249 16.57 -5.32 0.16
C ASN A 249 15.23 -5.94 -0.27
N LEU A 250 14.26 -5.09 -0.53
CA LEU A 250 12.91 -5.49 -0.89
C LEU A 250 12.88 -6.35 -2.18
N GLU A 251 13.87 -6.21 -3.05
CA GLU A 251 14.02 -7.06 -4.24
C GLU A 251 14.29 -8.52 -3.87
N GLU A 252 15.16 -8.79 -2.90
CA GLU A 252 15.39 -10.14 -2.39
C GLU A 252 14.14 -10.75 -1.74
N ARG A 253 13.38 -9.95 -1.01
CA ARG A 253 12.10 -10.42 -0.42
C ARG A 253 11.08 -10.77 -1.48
N ILE A 254 10.95 -9.93 -2.51
CA ILE A 254 10.07 -10.17 -3.65
C ILE A 254 10.50 -11.45 -4.38
N LEU A 255 11.81 -11.68 -4.53
CA LEU A 255 12.33 -12.90 -5.12
C LEU A 255 12.04 -14.11 -4.23
N SER A 256 12.30 -14.03 -2.93
CA SER A 256 12.01 -15.12 -1.99
C SER A 256 10.55 -15.52 -2.04
N GLU A 257 9.63 -14.56 -1.98
CA GLU A 257 8.19 -14.82 -2.02
C GLU A 257 7.71 -15.46 -3.33
N GLN A 258 8.36 -15.13 -4.45
CA GLN A 258 8.03 -15.72 -5.75
C GLN A 258 8.49 -17.18 -5.88
N PHE A 259 9.48 -17.59 -5.10
CA PHE A 259 10.09 -18.92 -5.18
C PHE A 259 9.85 -19.80 -3.94
N GLU A 260 9.25 -19.26 -2.88
CA GLU A 260 8.72 -20.05 -1.76
C GLU A 260 7.40 -20.69 -2.19
N ALA A 261 7.39 -22.04 -2.25
CA ALA A 261 6.23 -22.84 -2.67
C ALA A 261 5.33 -23.19 -1.48
#